data_a258ba727924a20217a283b6545289d6
#
_entry.id   a258ba727924a20217a283b6545289d6
#
_cell.length_a   1.000
_cell.length_b   1.000
_cell.length_c   1.000
_cell.angle_alpha   90.00
_cell.angle_beta   90.00
_cell.angle_gamma   90.00
#
_symmetry.space_group_name_H-M   'P 1'
#
loop_
_entity.id
_entity.type
_entity.pdbx_description
1 polymer ?
#
loop_
_entity_poly.entity_id
_entity_poly.type
_entity_poly.pdbx_seq_one_letter_code
_entity_poly.pdbx_strand_id
1 'polypeptide(L)'
;MKTPILGSTYVARSVNAADARMVNLFPEIVPEAGKEPGFLNRAPGLNLLSTVGTGPVRGLWAFSSSDSTAFVVSGTELYKITTAYAATLIGTVAGTGPVSLADNGTQLFIAANGPSYIYNNTTNVFGQITDPDFPGAVTVCYLDGYFVFNQPNSQLMWVTELLDGTSINPLEFVSTEGSPDGLLAVTSNFREVWAFGTNSIEVWYDSGATDFPLQRIQGAFNELGCAAPFSIAKMDNGIFWLGRDRRGQGIVYRANGYSGVRISTHAVEWQIQQYADLSDAIAYTYQQDGHSFYVLIFPSANTSWVYDAATQAWHERAGFVNGEFTRHRSNCQMAFNNKIVVGDFENGNIYAFDLDDYSDNGGIQKWLRSWRALPTGQNNLKRTAHHSLQLDCETGVGLNLYPGYDSENIDTESGLDLVAEYVQTFLATQSGVTLTTEAGDGSEPLGQYELSDTDITGYNLVTTAYLAAPGYDPEVMLRWSDDGGHTWSNEHWSPVGKIGAYGHRTFWRRLGMTLKLRDRVYELSGTDPVKITIMGAELILSPTNA
;
A
#
# COMPACT_ATOMS: atom_id res chain seq x y z
N MET A 1 23.90 22.91 -8.66
CA MET A 1 23.05 22.45 -9.81
C MET A 1 21.95 21.58 -9.25
N LYS A 2 20.70 21.85 -9.61
CA LYS A 2 19.59 20.99 -9.22
C LYS A 2 19.64 19.63 -9.93
N THR A 3 19.35 18.56 -9.20
CA THR A 3 19.31 17.20 -9.74
C THR A 3 17.83 16.78 -9.94
N PRO A 4 17.53 15.88 -10.90
CA PRO A 4 16.15 15.50 -11.24
C PRO A 4 15.59 14.44 -10.26
N ILE A 5 15.46 14.79 -8.98
CA ILE A 5 14.95 13.88 -7.94
C ILE A 5 13.43 13.68 -8.03
N LEU A 6 12.71 14.68 -8.55
CA LEU A 6 11.25 14.62 -8.70
C LEU A 6 10.85 13.77 -9.93
N GLY A 7 9.69 13.18 -9.91
CA GLY A 7 9.08 12.42 -11.01
C GLY A 7 8.63 11.02 -10.62
N SER A 8 8.00 10.33 -11.57
CA SER A 8 7.51 8.95 -11.44
C SER A 8 8.66 7.95 -11.27
N THR A 9 8.35 6.75 -10.77
CA THR A 9 9.28 5.63 -10.89
C THR A 9 9.45 5.24 -12.36
N TYR A 10 10.67 5.06 -12.79
CA TYR A 10 11.01 4.60 -14.14
C TYR A 10 12.33 3.85 -14.14
N VAL A 11 12.27 2.54 -13.95
CA VAL A 11 13.43 1.65 -14.06
C VAL A 11 13.38 0.97 -15.43
N ALA A 12 14.20 1.45 -16.36
CA ALA A 12 14.21 0.94 -17.71
C ALA A 12 14.75 -0.50 -17.78
N ARG A 13 14.42 -1.21 -18.87
CA ARG A 13 15.00 -2.52 -19.17
C ARG A 13 16.54 -2.52 -19.16
N SER A 14 17.13 -1.40 -19.56
CA SER A 14 18.55 -1.12 -19.36
C SER A 14 18.68 -0.14 -18.19
N VAL A 15 19.18 -0.59 -17.06
CA VAL A 15 19.41 0.22 -15.87
C VAL A 15 20.29 1.43 -16.21
N ASN A 16 21.25 1.26 -17.14
CA ASN A 16 22.07 2.36 -17.65
C ASN A 16 21.29 3.45 -18.38
N ALA A 17 20.08 3.16 -18.90
CA ALA A 17 19.26 4.18 -19.57
C ALA A 17 18.44 5.00 -18.56
N ALA A 18 17.85 4.37 -17.57
CA ALA A 18 17.13 5.03 -16.50
C ALA A 18 17.02 4.10 -15.28
N ASP A 19 17.38 4.63 -14.13
CA ASP A 19 17.23 3.99 -12.81
C ASP A 19 16.67 5.04 -11.85
N ALA A 20 15.36 5.27 -11.95
CA ALA A 20 14.62 6.22 -11.13
C ALA A 20 13.54 5.46 -10.35
N ARG A 21 13.94 4.70 -9.34
CA ARG A 21 13.06 3.94 -8.46
C ARG A 21 12.46 4.84 -7.38
N MET A 22 11.22 4.61 -7.03
CA MET A 22 10.52 5.32 -5.97
C MET A 22 9.64 4.32 -5.19
N VAL A 23 9.94 4.15 -3.90
CA VAL A 23 9.27 3.23 -2.99
C VAL A 23 8.78 3.98 -1.77
N ASN A 24 7.52 3.80 -1.40
CA ASN A 24 6.86 4.44 -0.24
C ASN A 24 6.98 5.97 -0.24
N LEU A 25 7.08 6.54 -1.42
CA LEU A 25 7.01 7.98 -1.70
C LEU A 25 6.06 8.21 -2.87
N PHE A 26 5.43 9.37 -2.93
CA PHE A 26 4.63 9.80 -4.07
C PHE A 26 4.86 11.30 -4.35
N PRO A 27 4.79 11.73 -5.61
CA PRO A 27 4.99 13.11 -5.98
C PRO A 27 3.70 13.92 -5.80
N GLU A 28 3.84 15.16 -5.35
CA GLU A 28 2.82 16.18 -5.38
C GLU A 28 3.28 17.34 -6.27
N ILE A 29 2.40 17.85 -7.12
CA ILE A 29 2.70 18.93 -8.07
C ILE A 29 2.19 20.24 -7.49
N VAL A 30 3.07 21.25 -7.44
CA VAL A 30 2.71 22.61 -7.07
C VAL A 30 2.38 23.39 -8.34
N PRO A 31 1.11 23.77 -8.58
CA PRO A 31 0.71 24.32 -9.87
C PRO A 31 1.25 25.72 -10.12
N GLU A 32 1.34 26.60 -9.10
CA GLU A 32 1.82 27.97 -9.25
C GLU A 32 2.52 28.49 -7.99
N ALA A 33 3.50 29.40 -8.19
CA ALA A 33 4.14 30.20 -7.13
C ALA A 33 4.83 29.42 -5.98
N GLY A 34 5.11 28.13 -6.15
CA GLY A 34 5.87 27.34 -5.18
C GLY A 34 7.38 27.58 -5.29
N LYS A 35 8.12 27.20 -4.26
CA LYS A 35 9.59 27.18 -4.27
C LYS A 35 10.12 26.25 -5.36
N GLU A 36 9.47 25.12 -5.55
CA GLU A 36 9.76 24.07 -6.53
C GLU A 36 8.47 23.64 -7.27
N PRO A 37 8.58 23.03 -8.45
CA PRO A 37 7.42 22.60 -9.22
C PRO A 37 6.65 21.41 -8.59
N GLY A 38 7.19 20.83 -7.54
CA GLY A 38 6.59 19.73 -6.80
C GLY A 38 7.53 19.27 -5.70
N PHE A 39 7.07 18.27 -4.96
CA PHE A 39 7.83 17.62 -3.89
C PHE A 39 7.41 16.15 -3.77
N LEU A 40 8.18 15.37 -3.05
CA LEU A 40 7.87 13.97 -2.74
C LEU A 40 7.40 13.89 -1.30
N ASN A 41 6.23 13.31 -1.10
CA ASN A 41 5.69 12.97 0.21
C ASN A 41 5.90 11.49 0.52
N ARG A 42 6.05 11.19 1.80
CA ARG A 42 6.10 9.81 2.28
C ARG A 42 4.69 9.20 2.27
N ALA A 43 4.61 7.92 1.91
CA ALA A 43 3.39 7.14 1.98
C ALA A 43 2.91 6.96 3.43
N PRO A 44 1.58 6.89 3.67
CA PRO A 44 1.03 6.69 5.01
C PRO A 44 1.50 5.37 5.62
N GLY A 45 1.60 5.33 6.94
CA GLY A 45 1.84 4.11 7.69
C GLY A 45 0.56 3.31 7.96
N LEU A 46 0.72 2.19 8.65
CA LEU A 46 -0.34 1.27 9.04
C LEU A 46 -0.56 1.32 10.55
N ASN A 47 -1.65 1.97 10.96
CA ASN A 47 -2.06 2.03 12.34
C ASN A 47 -3.09 0.93 12.64
N LEU A 48 -2.79 0.01 13.57
CA LEU A 48 -3.66 -1.12 13.91
C LEU A 48 -4.98 -0.62 14.51
N LEU A 49 -6.09 -1.07 13.93
CA LEU A 49 -7.43 -0.81 14.44
C LEU A 49 -7.94 -1.98 15.28
N SER A 50 -7.80 -3.19 14.78
CA SER A 50 -8.27 -4.41 15.46
C SER A 50 -7.69 -5.64 14.76
N THR A 51 -7.67 -6.77 15.49
CA THR A 51 -7.42 -8.09 14.92
C THR A 51 -8.73 -8.85 14.82
N VAL A 52 -9.12 -9.22 13.60
CA VAL A 52 -10.41 -9.88 13.29
C VAL A 52 -10.13 -11.29 12.78
N GLY A 53 -10.43 -12.29 13.58
CA GLY A 53 -10.14 -13.69 13.25
C GLY A 53 -8.66 -13.99 13.10
N THR A 54 -8.34 -15.06 12.39
CA THR A 54 -6.95 -15.55 12.21
C THR A 54 -6.30 -15.06 10.92
N GLY A 55 -7.09 -14.56 9.96
CA GLY A 55 -6.62 -14.10 8.64
C GLY A 55 -6.28 -15.22 7.65
N PRO A 56 -5.77 -14.88 6.48
CA PRO A 56 -5.64 -13.51 5.96
C PRO A 56 -6.98 -12.78 5.78
N VAL A 57 -6.95 -11.46 5.75
CA VAL A 57 -8.14 -10.68 5.41
C VAL A 57 -8.36 -10.75 3.90
N ARG A 58 -9.43 -11.42 3.47
CA ARG A 58 -9.75 -11.73 2.07
C ARG A 58 -10.67 -10.70 1.41
N GLY A 59 -11.42 -9.96 2.22
CA GLY A 59 -12.34 -8.93 1.74
C GLY A 59 -12.84 -8.05 2.88
N LEU A 60 -13.08 -6.80 2.55
CA LEU A 60 -13.61 -5.75 3.42
C LEU A 60 -14.79 -5.07 2.72
N TRP A 61 -15.88 -4.80 3.44
CA TRP A 61 -17.04 -4.15 2.88
C TRP A 61 -17.74 -3.24 3.89
N ALA A 62 -17.83 -1.96 3.61
CA ALA A 62 -18.69 -1.05 4.33
C ALA A 62 -20.13 -1.16 3.79
N PHE A 63 -21.11 -1.41 4.65
CA PHE A 63 -22.49 -1.68 4.23
C PHE A 63 -23.19 -0.39 3.76
N SER A 64 -23.77 -0.42 2.57
CA SER A 64 -24.25 0.80 1.89
C SER A 64 -25.39 1.53 2.62
N SER A 65 -26.22 0.82 3.39
CA SER A 65 -27.34 1.41 4.12
C SER A 65 -27.03 1.76 5.58
N SER A 66 -25.78 1.63 6.03
CA SER A 66 -25.40 1.86 7.44
C SER A 66 -23.94 2.28 7.58
N ASP A 67 -23.70 3.53 7.96
CA ASP A 67 -22.37 4.06 8.26
C ASP A 67 -21.71 3.44 9.51
N SER A 68 -22.46 2.65 10.27
CA SER A 68 -21.98 2.03 11.52
C SER A 68 -21.68 0.53 11.40
N THR A 69 -21.83 -0.05 10.21
CA THR A 69 -21.70 -1.49 9.99
C THR A 69 -20.78 -1.76 8.82
N ALA A 70 -19.80 -2.63 9.05
CA ALA A 70 -18.95 -3.16 7.99
C ALA A 70 -18.69 -4.66 8.20
N PHE A 71 -18.20 -5.31 7.16
CA PHE A 71 -17.95 -6.75 7.14
C PHE A 71 -16.49 -7.03 6.78
N VAL A 72 -15.95 -8.07 7.41
CA VAL A 72 -14.59 -8.57 7.20
C VAL A 72 -14.66 -10.06 6.93
N VAL A 73 -14.13 -10.50 5.82
CA VAL A 73 -13.86 -11.92 5.57
C VAL A 73 -12.40 -12.18 5.94
N SER A 74 -12.19 -12.88 7.06
CA SER A 74 -10.89 -13.20 7.62
C SER A 74 -10.70 -14.71 7.68
N GLY A 75 -9.69 -15.24 7.01
CA GLY A 75 -9.54 -16.67 6.81
C GLY A 75 -10.78 -17.27 6.15
N THR A 76 -11.41 -18.22 6.82
CA THR A 76 -12.65 -18.87 6.38
C THR A 76 -13.89 -18.37 7.12
N GLU A 77 -13.86 -17.17 7.68
CA GLU A 77 -14.93 -16.66 8.53
C GLU A 77 -15.37 -15.25 8.12
N LEU A 78 -16.67 -15.01 8.22
CA LEU A 78 -17.28 -13.69 8.05
C LEU A 78 -17.52 -13.06 9.41
N TYR A 79 -17.06 -11.84 9.56
CA TYR A 79 -17.30 -11.02 10.76
C TYR A 79 -18.05 -9.74 10.40
N LYS A 80 -18.92 -9.32 11.30
CA LYS A 80 -19.50 -7.97 11.33
C LYS A 80 -18.73 -7.12 12.31
N ILE A 81 -18.34 -5.93 11.90
CA ILE A 81 -17.63 -4.97 12.75
C ILE A 81 -18.43 -3.68 12.95
N THR A 82 -18.24 -3.07 14.10
CA THR A 82 -18.83 -1.77 14.47
C THR A 82 -17.84 -0.62 14.23
N THR A 83 -18.28 0.62 14.45
CA THR A 83 -17.40 1.80 14.40
C THR A 83 -16.27 1.79 15.44
N ALA A 84 -16.40 1.00 16.51
CA ALA A 84 -15.33 0.73 17.47
C ALA A 84 -14.39 -0.42 17.04
N TYR A 85 -14.58 -0.95 15.82
CA TYR A 85 -13.84 -2.09 15.28
C TYR A 85 -13.97 -3.38 16.08
N ALA A 86 -15.01 -3.46 16.94
CA ALA A 86 -15.36 -4.70 17.63
C ALA A 86 -15.98 -5.69 16.63
N ALA A 87 -15.44 -6.90 16.57
CA ALA A 87 -15.83 -7.94 15.63
C ALA A 87 -16.80 -8.94 16.25
N THR A 88 -17.84 -9.31 15.50
CA THR A 88 -18.78 -10.38 15.84
C THR A 88 -18.76 -11.42 14.73
N LEU A 89 -18.49 -12.67 15.06
CA LEU A 89 -18.53 -13.79 14.12
C LEU A 89 -19.96 -14.01 13.61
N ILE A 90 -20.10 -14.11 12.30
CA ILE A 90 -21.38 -14.37 11.60
C ILE A 90 -21.46 -15.82 11.14
N GLY A 91 -20.41 -16.32 10.49
CA GLY A 91 -20.41 -17.69 9.97
C GLY A 91 -19.20 -17.98 9.08
N THR A 92 -19.24 -19.11 8.38
CA THR A 92 -18.11 -19.64 7.62
C THR A 92 -18.25 -19.35 6.12
N VAL A 93 -17.18 -18.82 5.50
CA VAL A 93 -17.04 -18.57 4.06
C VAL A 93 -15.90 -19.42 3.51
N ALA A 94 -16.20 -20.38 2.67
CA ALA A 94 -15.21 -21.32 2.13
C ALA A 94 -14.12 -20.64 1.27
N GLY A 95 -13.02 -21.37 1.04
CA GLY A 95 -11.91 -20.94 0.19
C GLY A 95 -10.85 -20.12 0.91
N THR A 96 -9.77 -19.80 0.19
CA THR A 96 -8.60 -19.08 0.71
C THR A 96 -8.21 -17.85 -0.13
N GLY A 97 -8.74 -17.74 -1.35
CA GLY A 97 -8.51 -16.60 -2.24
C GLY A 97 -9.35 -15.37 -1.89
N PRO A 98 -9.18 -14.27 -2.63
CA PRO A 98 -10.00 -13.07 -2.49
C PRO A 98 -11.49 -13.38 -2.63
N VAL A 99 -12.34 -12.57 -2.02
CA VAL A 99 -13.80 -12.63 -2.16
C VAL A 99 -14.32 -11.36 -2.80
N SER A 100 -15.37 -11.48 -3.59
CA SER A 100 -16.10 -10.35 -4.15
C SER A 100 -17.36 -10.10 -3.32
N LEU A 101 -17.60 -8.84 -2.98
CA LEU A 101 -18.67 -8.42 -2.07
C LEU A 101 -19.52 -7.35 -2.76
N ALA A 102 -20.84 -7.46 -2.61
CA ALA A 102 -21.79 -6.44 -3.03
C ALA A 102 -23.02 -6.46 -2.11
N ASP A 103 -23.66 -5.33 -1.88
CA ASP A 103 -24.90 -5.27 -1.10
C ASP A 103 -26.00 -4.49 -1.84
N ASN A 104 -27.26 -4.78 -1.47
CA ASN A 104 -28.47 -4.08 -1.94
C ASN A 104 -29.09 -3.21 -0.83
N GLY A 105 -28.36 -2.92 0.23
CA GLY A 105 -28.83 -2.17 1.40
C GLY A 105 -29.56 -3.06 2.44
N THR A 106 -29.89 -4.30 2.12
CA THR A 106 -30.54 -5.28 3.03
C THR A 106 -29.75 -6.58 3.10
N GLN A 107 -29.32 -7.09 1.97
CA GLN A 107 -28.54 -8.32 1.81
C GLN A 107 -27.11 -7.99 1.37
N LEU A 108 -26.13 -8.68 1.95
CA LEU A 108 -24.76 -8.73 1.50
C LEU A 108 -24.51 -10.04 0.78
N PHE A 109 -24.15 -9.98 -0.49
CA PHE A 109 -23.72 -11.12 -1.29
C PHE A 109 -22.20 -11.27 -1.21
N ILE A 110 -21.71 -12.48 -0.91
CA ILE A 110 -20.30 -12.84 -0.79
C ILE A 110 -20.01 -13.95 -1.79
N ALA A 111 -19.29 -13.63 -2.87
CA ALA A 111 -18.82 -14.60 -3.85
C ALA A 111 -17.40 -15.07 -3.49
N ALA A 112 -17.23 -16.38 -3.29
CA ALA A 112 -15.98 -16.99 -2.84
C ALA A 112 -15.40 -17.95 -3.91
N ASN A 113 -15.37 -17.50 -5.15
CA ASN A 113 -14.90 -18.27 -6.32
C ASN A 113 -15.59 -19.63 -6.49
N GLY A 114 -16.92 -19.59 -6.53
CA GLY A 114 -17.83 -20.74 -6.63
C GLY A 114 -18.88 -20.67 -5.54
N PRO A 115 -18.66 -21.26 -4.36
CA PRO A 115 -19.59 -21.13 -3.25
C PRO A 115 -19.87 -19.68 -2.93
N SER A 116 -21.14 -19.31 -2.74
CA SER A 116 -21.52 -17.95 -2.42
C SER A 116 -22.51 -17.92 -1.27
N TYR A 117 -22.55 -16.80 -0.58
CA TYR A 117 -23.28 -16.66 0.68
C TYR A 117 -24.07 -15.37 0.68
N ILE A 118 -25.19 -15.37 1.38
CA ILE A 118 -26.00 -14.19 1.66
C ILE A 118 -26.06 -13.95 3.17
N TYR A 119 -25.78 -12.72 3.57
CA TYR A 119 -26.10 -12.22 4.90
C TYR A 119 -27.21 -11.19 4.80
N ASN A 120 -28.33 -11.41 5.48
CA ASN A 120 -29.41 -10.44 5.56
C ASN A 120 -29.24 -9.60 6.83
N ASN A 121 -28.94 -8.30 6.68
CA ASN A 121 -28.66 -7.40 7.80
C ASN A 121 -29.91 -7.05 8.62
N THR A 122 -31.12 -7.22 8.08
CA THR A 122 -32.39 -6.98 8.80
C THR A 122 -32.73 -8.14 9.71
N THR A 123 -32.61 -9.37 9.21
CA THR A 123 -32.97 -10.60 9.94
C THR A 123 -31.78 -11.20 10.69
N ASN A 124 -30.54 -10.73 10.41
CA ASN A 124 -29.26 -11.29 10.87
C ASN A 124 -29.09 -12.78 10.51
N VAL A 125 -29.70 -13.23 9.41
CA VAL A 125 -29.55 -14.60 8.91
C VAL A 125 -28.41 -14.65 7.90
N PHE A 126 -27.51 -15.59 8.09
CA PHE A 126 -26.43 -15.92 7.19
C PHE A 126 -26.56 -17.35 6.68
N GLY A 127 -26.32 -17.57 5.41
CA GLY A 127 -26.29 -18.88 4.82
C GLY A 127 -25.65 -18.93 3.45
N GLN A 128 -25.20 -20.12 3.07
CA GLN A 128 -24.78 -20.39 1.70
C GLN A 128 -26.01 -20.39 0.78
N ILE A 129 -25.85 -19.91 -0.45
CA ILE A 129 -26.88 -20.05 -1.49
C ILE A 129 -27.00 -21.53 -1.84
N THR A 130 -28.17 -22.10 -1.57
CA THR A 130 -28.48 -23.54 -1.78
C THR A 130 -29.50 -23.75 -2.89
N ASP A 131 -29.86 -22.70 -3.61
CA ASP A 131 -30.70 -22.81 -4.79
C ASP A 131 -30.06 -23.79 -5.79
N PRO A 132 -30.78 -24.84 -6.24
CA PRO A 132 -30.24 -25.87 -7.13
C PRO A 132 -29.80 -25.31 -8.49
N ASP A 133 -30.33 -24.16 -8.88
CA ASP A 133 -30.01 -23.49 -10.15
C ASP A 133 -28.84 -22.51 -10.04
N PHE A 134 -28.28 -22.30 -8.83
CA PHE A 134 -27.14 -21.44 -8.62
C PHE A 134 -25.85 -22.09 -9.12
N PRO A 135 -25.19 -21.53 -10.17
CA PRO A 135 -24.02 -22.14 -10.80
C PRO A 135 -22.69 -21.83 -10.08
N GLY A 136 -22.73 -21.04 -9.01
CA GLY A 136 -21.54 -20.44 -8.38
C GLY A 136 -21.19 -19.08 -8.96
N ALA A 137 -20.42 -18.27 -8.18
CA ALA A 137 -19.99 -16.95 -8.59
C ALA A 137 -18.51 -16.72 -8.33
N VAL A 138 -17.81 -15.99 -9.25
CA VAL A 138 -16.43 -15.51 -9.05
C VAL A 138 -16.44 -14.08 -8.53
N THR A 139 -17.11 -13.18 -9.25
CA THR A 139 -17.31 -11.79 -8.86
C THR A 139 -18.80 -11.46 -8.88
N VAL A 140 -19.17 -10.47 -8.10
CA VAL A 140 -20.55 -9.98 -8.00
C VAL A 140 -20.58 -8.46 -7.98
N CYS A 141 -21.61 -7.87 -8.59
CA CYS A 141 -21.94 -6.47 -8.44
C CYS A 141 -23.46 -6.32 -8.28
N TYR A 142 -23.88 -5.15 -7.82
CA TYR A 142 -25.30 -4.82 -7.67
C TYR A 142 -25.70 -3.73 -8.65
N LEU A 143 -26.85 -3.92 -9.32
CA LEU A 143 -27.43 -2.96 -10.25
C LEU A 143 -28.97 -3.06 -10.21
N ASP A 144 -29.63 -1.93 -9.95
CA ASP A 144 -31.09 -1.71 -10.11
C ASP A 144 -32.01 -2.83 -9.53
N GLY A 145 -31.59 -3.46 -8.43
CA GLY A 145 -32.36 -4.50 -7.73
C GLY A 145 -31.81 -5.90 -7.91
N TYR A 146 -30.88 -6.11 -8.83
CA TYR A 146 -30.30 -7.41 -9.13
C TYR A 146 -28.87 -7.52 -8.63
N PHE A 147 -28.49 -8.67 -8.07
CA PHE A 147 -27.08 -9.05 -8.00
C PHE A 147 -26.70 -9.69 -9.34
N VAL A 148 -25.70 -9.14 -9.98
CA VAL A 148 -25.16 -9.63 -11.25
C VAL A 148 -23.83 -10.30 -10.98
N PHE A 149 -23.65 -11.54 -11.44
CA PHE A 149 -22.44 -12.31 -11.19
C PHE A 149 -22.02 -13.14 -12.40
N ASN A 150 -20.75 -13.54 -12.45
CA ASN A 150 -20.23 -14.42 -13.48
C ASN A 150 -20.04 -15.84 -12.95
N GLN A 151 -20.42 -16.81 -13.76
CA GLN A 151 -20.22 -18.23 -13.48
C GLN A 151 -18.75 -18.61 -13.65
N PRO A 152 -18.17 -19.40 -12.71
CA PRO A 152 -16.78 -19.88 -12.86
C PRO A 152 -16.53 -20.66 -14.15
N ASN A 153 -15.40 -20.40 -14.78
CA ASN A 153 -14.93 -21.10 -15.99
C ASN A 153 -15.94 -21.13 -17.15
N SER A 154 -16.73 -20.09 -17.33
CA SER A 154 -17.73 -19.99 -18.38
C SER A 154 -17.75 -18.61 -19.04
N GLN A 155 -18.66 -18.42 -20.01
CA GLN A 155 -18.97 -17.14 -20.62
C GLN A 155 -20.26 -16.53 -20.08
N LEU A 156 -20.86 -17.17 -19.07
CA LEU A 156 -22.21 -16.85 -18.60
C LEU A 156 -22.19 -15.81 -17.49
N MET A 157 -23.03 -14.81 -17.70
CA MET A 157 -23.39 -13.79 -16.72
C MET A 157 -24.84 -14.08 -16.27
N TRP A 158 -25.06 -14.07 -14.97
CA TRP A 158 -26.32 -14.38 -14.32
C TRP A 158 -26.82 -13.20 -13.51
N VAL A 159 -28.12 -13.17 -13.27
CA VAL A 159 -28.76 -12.26 -12.31
C VAL A 159 -29.53 -13.06 -11.27
N THR A 160 -29.73 -12.49 -10.09
CA THR A 160 -30.65 -13.04 -9.06
C THR A 160 -32.07 -12.56 -9.33
N GLU A 161 -33.03 -13.13 -8.61
CA GLU A 161 -34.35 -12.52 -8.53
C GLU A 161 -34.29 -11.09 -7.98
N LEU A 162 -35.30 -10.28 -8.33
CA LEU A 162 -35.34 -8.86 -7.95
C LEU A 162 -35.35 -8.70 -6.41
N LEU A 163 -34.35 -8.01 -5.87
CA LEU A 163 -34.14 -7.74 -4.44
C LEU A 163 -33.91 -8.99 -3.57
N ASP A 164 -33.72 -10.16 -4.17
CA ASP A 164 -33.44 -11.40 -3.45
C ASP A 164 -32.21 -12.13 -4.00
N GLY A 165 -31.09 -12.02 -3.29
CA GLY A 165 -29.83 -12.70 -3.62
C GLY A 165 -29.84 -14.22 -3.35
N THR A 166 -30.89 -14.79 -2.78
CA THR A 166 -30.94 -16.21 -2.43
C THR A 166 -31.65 -17.07 -3.49
N SER A 167 -32.36 -16.44 -4.43
CA SER A 167 -33.17 -17.11 -5.45
C SER A 167 -32.61 -16.81 -6.86
N ILE A 168 -32.51 -17.85 -7.66
CA ILE A 168 -31.96 -17.80 -9.02
C ILE A 168 -32.99 -18.40 -9.99
N ASN A 169 -33.33 -17.66 -11.04
CA ASN A 169 -34.13 -18.21 -12.13
C ASN A 169 -33.19 -18.89 -13.15
N PRO A 170 -33.33 -20.19 -13.41
CA PRO A 170 -32.46 -20.94 -14.32
C PRO A 170 -32.50 -20.44 -15.77
N LEU A 171 -33.43 -19.58 -16.14
CA LEU A 171 -33.53 -18.97 -17.48
C LEU A 171 -32.94 -17.56 -17.55
N GLU A 172 -32.58 -16.96 -16.41
CA GLU A 172 -32.07 -15.58 -16.35
C GLU A 172 -30.55 -15.54 -16.40
N PHE A 173 -30.00 -15.94 -17.51
CA PHE A 173 -28.58 -15.78 -17.83
C PHE A 173 -28.38 -15.36 -19.28
N VAL A 174 -27.18 -14.86 -19.55
CA VAL A 174 -26.76 -14.49 -20.91
C VAL A 174 -25.32 -14.90 -21.14
N SER A 175 -25.00 -15.24 -22.40
CA SER A 175 -23.65 -15.46 -22.83
C SER A 175 -23.04 -14.16 -23.35
N THR A 176 -21.80 -13.86 -22.94
CA THR A 176 -21.02 -12.76 -23.50
C THR A 176 -20.39 -13.24 -24.81
N GLU A 177 -21.08 -13.00 -25.93
CA GLU A 177 -20.76 -13.63 -27.24
C GLU A 177 -19.99 -12.72 -28.19
N GLY A 178 -19.59 -11.52 -27.78
CA GLY A 178 -18.82 -10.61 -28.63
C GLY A 178 -17.45 -11.18 -29.03
N SER A 179 -16.89 -12.03 -28.19
CA SER A 179 -15.69 -12.83 -28.46
C SER A 179 -15.84 -14.23 -27.82
N PRO A 180 -15.28 -15.29 -28.43
CA PRO A 180 -15.29 -16.62 -27.83
C PRO A 180 -14.20 -16.73 -26.73
N ASP A 181 -14.36 -15.99 -25.67
CA ASP A 181 -13.44 -15.97 -24.52
C ASP A 181 -14.19 -16.09 -23.19
N GLY A 182 -13.50 -16.62 -22.17
CA GLY A 182 -14.11 -16.82 -20.84
C GLY A 182 -14.36 -15.49 -20.13
N LEU A 183 -15.52 -15.39 -19.46
CA LEU A 183 -15.87 -14.26 -18.63
C LEU A 183 -15.16 -14.37 -17.27
N LEU A 184 -14.25 -13.44 -16.97
CA LEU A 184 -13.46 -13.44 -15.75
C LEU A 184 -14.12 -12.71 -14.60
N ALA A 185 -14.75 -11.57 -14.88
CA ALA A 185 -15.31 -10.72 -13.84
C ALA A 185 -16.45 -9.85 -14.35
N VAL A 186 -17.30 -9.41 -13.42
CA VAL A 186 -18.30 -8.37 -13.64
C VAL A 186 -18.13 -7.27 -12.61
N THR A 187 -18.42 -6.03 -13.01
CA THR A 187 -18.48 -4.88 -12.10
C THR A 187 -19.52 -3.87 -12.59
N SER A 188 -20.15 -3.16 -11.68
CA SER A 188 -21.10 -2.10 -12.05
C SER A 188 -20.40 -0.73 -12.08
N ASN A 189 -20.73 0.12 -13.06
CA ASN A 189 -20.30 1.51 -13.12
C ASN A 189 -21.33 2.35 -13.86
N PHE A 190 -21.72 3.51 -13.33
CA PHE A 190 -22.73 4.41 -13.92
C PHE A 190 -24.06 3.73 -14.31
N ARG A 191 -24.57 2.81 -13.49
CA ARG A 191 -25.77 2.00 -13.79
C ARG A 191 -25.62 1.11 -15.03
N GLU A 192 -24.39 0.68 -15.29
CA GLU A 192 -24.04 -0.28 -16.33
C GLU A 192 -23.23 -1.41 -15.71
N VAL A 193 -23.32 -2.59 -16.26
CA VAL A 193 -22.49 -3.75 -15.91
C VAL A 193 -21.41 -3.90 -16.97
N TRP A 194 -20.18 -3.90 -16.53
CA TRP A 194 -19.02 -4.21 -17.35
C TRP A 194 -18.63 -5.66 -17.18
N ALA A 195 -18.74 -6.44 -18.25
CA ALA A 195 -18.40 -7.85 -18.31
C ALA A 195 -16.97 -8.01 -18.91
N PHE A 196 -16.02 -8.39 -18.06
CA PHE A 196 -14.60 -8.52 -18.41
C PHE A 196 -14.29 -9.96 -18.81
N GLY A 197 -14.08 -10.19 -20.11
CA GLY A 197 -13.53 -11.43 -20.63
C GLY A 197 -12.00 -11.46 -20.60
N THR A 198 -11.43 -12.58 -21.01
CA THR A 198 -9.97 -12.75 -21.11
C THR A 198 -9.34 -11.90 -22.21
N ASN A 199 -10.06 -11.58 -23.26
CA ASN A 199 -9.56 -10.82 -24.42
C ASN A 199 -10.52 -9.70 -24.86
N SER A 200 -11.68 -9.57 -24.24
CA SER A 200 -12.69 -8.57 -24.59
C SER A 200 -13.46 -8.06 -23.38
N ILE A 201 -14.11 -6.91 -23.53
CA ILE A 201 -15.00 -6.33 -22.54
C ILE A 201 -16.29 -5.93 -23.23
N GLU A 202 -17.42 -6.30 -22.65
CA GLU A 202 -18.75 -5.88 -23.05
C GLU A 202 -19.40 -5.04 -21.95
N VAL A 203 -20.25 -4.09 -22.34
CA VAL A 203 -20.99 -3.25 -21.41
C VAL A 203 -22.50 -3.46 -21.61
N TRP A 204 -23.19 -3.64 -20.51
CA TRP A 204 -24.61 -3.97 -20.44
C TRP A 204 -25.35 -2.95 -19.56
N TYR A 205 -26.61 -2.67 -19.86
CA TYR A 205 -27.48 -1.80 -19.09
C TYR A 205 -28.77 -2.51 -18.74
N ASP A 206 -29.44 -2.06 -17.68
CA ASP A 206 -30.77 -2.57 -17.33
C ASP A 206 -31.80 -2.00 -18.32
N SER A 207 -32.37 -2.89 -19.12
CA SER A 207 -33.41 -2.58 -20.10
C SER A 207 -34.83 -2.79 -19.55
N GLY A 208 -34.97 -3.41 -18.38
CA GLY A 208 -36.24 -3.84 -17.80
C GLY A 208 -36.97 -4.89 -18.61
N ALA A 209 -36.25 -5.67 -19.45
CA ALA A 209 -36.86 -6.76 -20.21
C ALA A 209 -37.27 -7.92 -19.26
N THR A 210 -38.36 -8.63 -19.63
CA THR A 210 -38.96 -9.65 -18.78
C THR A 210 -38.21 -10.98 -18.73
N ASP A 211 -37.48 -11.31 -19.82
CA ASP A 211 -36.77 -12.61 -19.92
C ASP A 211 -35.36 -12.54 -19.30
N PHE A 212 -34.66 -11.43 -19.54
CA PHE A 212 -33.39 -11.12 -18.94
C PHE A 212 -33.25 -9.60 -18.85
N PRO A 213 -33.05 -9.02 -17.65
CA PRO A 213 -33.17 -7.57 -17.47
C PRO A 213 -32.08 -6.76 -18.17
N LEU A 214 -30.90 -7.35 -18.39
CA LEU A 214 -29.75 -6.63 -18.95
C LEU A 214 -29.67 -6.80 -20.47
N GLN A 215 -29.32 -5.71 -21.16
CA GLN A 215 -29.11 -5.67 -22.61
C GLN A 215 -27.75 -5.09 -22.93
N ARG A 216 -27.04 -5.67 -23.91
CA ARG A 216 -25.74 -5.19 -24.36
C ARG A 216 -25.86 -3.83 -25.05
N ILE A 217 -24.96 -2.90 -24.70
CA ILE A 217 -24.85 -1.59 -25.37
C ILE A 217 -24.17 -1.81 -26.71
N GLN A 218 -24.87 -1.46 -27.80
CA GLN A 218 -24.32 -1.57 -29.14
C GLN A 218 -23.16 -0.57 -29.32
N GLY A 219 -21.98 -1.07 -29.72
CA GLY A 219 -20.77 -0.26 -29.90
C GLY A 219 -19.90 -0.10 -28.63
N ALA A 220 -20.34 -0.58 -27.48
CA ALA A 220 -19.54 -0.60 -26.24
C ALA A 220 -18.79 -1.95 -26.11
N PHE A 221 -18.03 -2.31 -27.14
CA PHE A 221 -17.22 -3.53 -27.19
C PHE A 221 -15.75 -3.17 -27.31
N ASN A 222 -14.91 -3.73 -26.46
CA ASN A 222 -13.45 -3.57 -26.48
C ASN A 222 -12.76 -4.89 -26.77
N GLU A 223 -11.74 -4.85 -27.61
CA GLU A 223 -10.81 -5.98 -27.81
C GLU A 223 -9.65 -5.97 -26.79
N LEU A 224 -9.93 -5.43 -25.59
CA LEU A 224 -9.03 -5.36 -24.45
C LEU A 224 -9.69 -6.13 -23.31
N GLY A 225 -9.19 -7.30 -22.98
CA GLY A 225 -9.69 -8.10 -21.86
C GLY A 225 -8.96 -7.82 -20.56
N CYS A 226 -9.17 -8.70 -19.60
CA CYS A 226 -8.60 -8.64 -18.25
C CYS A 226 -7.67 -9.82 -17.99
N ALA A 227 -6.57 -9.60 -17.26
CA ALA A 227 -5.63 -10.64 -16.87
C ALA A 227 -5.99 -11.28 -15.52
N ALA A 228 -6.61 -10.53 -14.61
CA ALA A 228 -6.95 -10.99 -13.26
C ALA A 228 -8.29 -10.42 -12.81
N PRO A 229 -9.24 -11.24 -12.35
CA PRO A 229 -10.59 -10.80 -11.97
C PRO A 229 -10.59 -9.78 -10.82
N PHE A 230 -9.69 -9.91 -9.87
CA PHE A 230 -9.57 -9.03 -8.71
C PHE A 230 -8.66 -7.81 -8.95
N SER A 231 -8.12 -7.62 -10.15
CA SER A 231 -7.39 -6.41 -10.51
C SER A 231 -8.27 -5.22 -10.89
N ILE A 232 -9.57 -5.44 -10.97
CA ILE A 232 -10.56 -4.43 -11.37
C ILE A 232 -10.95 -3.59 -10.15
N ALA A 233 -10.78 -2.27 -10.25
CA ALA A 233 -11.18 -1.36 -9.19
C ALA A 233 -11.73 -0.04 -9.76
N LYS A 234 -12.61 0.61 -9.00
CA LYS A 234 -13.30 1.84 -9.42
C LYS A 234 -12.73 3.06 -8.69
N MET A 235 -12.44 4.12 -9.43
CA MET A 235 -11.93 5.38 -8.89
C MET A 235 -12.17 6.51 -9.90
N ASP A 236 -12.42 7.73 -9.42
CA ASP A 236 -12.55 8.93 -10.23
C ASP A 236 -13.52 8.75 -11.42
N ASN A 237 -14.69 8.20 -11.16
CA ASN A 237 -15.69 7.91 -12.18
C ASN A 237 -15.15 7.04 -13.33
N GLY A 238 -14.19 6.17 -13.07
CA GLY A 238 -13.62 5.27 -14.05
C GLY A 238 -13.35 3.88 -13.46
N ILE A 239 -13.06 2.95 -14.35
CA ILE A 239 -12.64 1.60 -13.98
C ILE A 239 -11.18 1.44 -14.37
N PHE A 240 -10.39 0.83 -13.51
CA PHE A 240 -8.99 0.48 -13.71
C PHE A 240 -8.85 -1.03 -13.69
N TRP A 241 -7.99 -1.59 -14.56
CA TRP A 241 -7.74 -3.03 -14.60
C TRP A 241 -6.39 -3.39 -15.18
N LEU A 242 -5.90 -4.56 -14.83
CA LEU A 242 -4.75 -5.20 -15.46
C LEU A 242 -5.20 -5.89 -16.76
N GLY A 243 -4.73 -5.39 -17.88
CA GLY A 243 -5.20 -5.81 -19.19
C GLY A 243 -4.49 -7.04 -19.75
N ARG A 244 -5.24 -7.72 -20.60
CA ARG A 244 -4.80 -8.82 -21.45
C ARG A 244 -5.52 -8.73 -22.78
N ASP A 245 -4.83 -9.04 -23.86
CA ASP A 245 -5.42 -9.22 -25.18
C ASP A 245 -4.79 -10.43 -25.86
N ARG A 246 -5.17 -10.68 -27.12
CA ARG A 246 -4.61 -11.78 -27.93
C ARG A 246 -3.12 -11.60 -28.25
N ARG A 247 -2.54 -10.43 -28.03
CA ARG A 247 -1.15 -10.06 -28.38
C ARG A 247 -0.23 -10.09 -27.16
N GLY A 248 -0.78 -9.93 -25.95
CA GLY A 248 0.00 -9.89 -24.74
C GLY A 248 -0.80 -9.53 -23.48
N GLN A 249 -0.10 -9.37 -22.37
CA GLN A 249 -0.68 -9.03 -21.07
C GLN A 249 0.27 -8.13 -20.28
N GLY A 250 -0.22 -7.59 -19.16
CA GLY A 250 0.60 -6.79 -18.26
C GLY A 250 0.61 -5.29 -18.58
N ILE A 251 -0.38 -4.83 -19.34
CA ILE A 251 -0.66 -3.40 -19.57
C ILE A 251 -1.79 -2.99 -18.63
N VAL A 252 -1.66 -1.86 -17.95
CA VAL A 252 -2.72 -1.34 -17.09
C VAL A 252 -3.52 -0.29 -17.83
N TYR A 253 -4.83 -0.42 -17.77
CA TYR A 253 -5.79 0.46 -18.45
C TYR A 253 -6.68 1.20 -17.46
N ARG A 254 -7.16 2.36 -17.89
CA ARG A 254 -8.27 3.11 -17.31
C ARG A 254 -9.37 3.26 -18.35
N ALA A 255 -10.62 3.09 -17.96
CA ALA A 255 -11.75 3.39 -18.83
C ALA A 255 -11.87 4.90 -19.11
N ASN A 256 -12.10 5.24 -20.37
CA ASN A 256 -12.47 6.58 -20.85
C ASN A 256 -13.64 6.41 -21.80
N GLY A 257 -14.87 6.70 -21.32
CA GLY A 257 -16.07 6.17 -21.94
C GLY A 257 -16.00 4.65 -21.98
N TYR A 258 -16.33 4.05 -23.11
CA TYR A 258 -16.28 2.58 -23.28
C TYR A 258 -14.92 2.05 -23.80
N SER A 259 -13.91 2.89 -23.88
CA SER A 259 -12.58 2.49 -24.38
C SER A 259 -11.55 2.46 -23.26
N GLY A 260 -10.63 1.51 -23.32
CA GLY A 260 -9.49 1.45 -22.41
C GLY A 260 -8.35 2.39 -22.87
N VAL A 261 -7.91 3.28 -21.98
CA VAL A 261 -6.72 4.10 -22.18
C VAL A 261 -5.58 3.53 -21.34
N ARG A 262 -4.46 3.28 -21.99
CA ARG A 262 -3.24 2.78 -21.35
C ARG A 262 -2.68 3.83 -20.39
N ILE A 263 -2.46 3.45 -19.15
CA ILE A 263 -1.88 4.32 -18.10
C ILE A 263 -0.51 3.83 -17.62
N SER A 264 -0.16 2.57 -17.88
CA SER A 264 1.14 2.01 -17.52
C SER A 264 2.25 2.54 -18.43
N THR A 265 3.43 2.78 -17.83
CA THR A 265 4.64 3.12 -18.58
C THR A 265 5.35 1.86 -19.06
N HIS A 266 6.17 1.98 -20.10
CA HIS A 266 6.95 0.84 -20.60
C HIS A 266 7.82 0.18 -19.53
N ALA A 267 8.32 0.95 -18.55
CA ALA A 267 9.12 0.43 -17.46
C ALA A 267 8.29 -0.45 -16.52
N VAL A 268 7.10 0.01 -16.12
CA VAL A 268 6.17 -0.75 -15.26
C VAL A 268 5.70 -2.01 -15.98
N GLU A 269 5.34 -1.92 -17.25
CA GLU A 269 4.91 -3.07 -18.03
C GLU A 269 6.01 -4.13 -18.18
N TRP A 270 7.24 -3.68 -18.45
CA TRP A 270 8.36 -4.61 -18.54
C TRP A 270 8.58 -5.35 -17.22
N GLN A 271 8.46 -4.67 -16.08
CA GLN A 271 8.53 -5.31 -14.76
C GLN A 271 7.39 -6.33 -14.56
N ILE A 272 6.15 -5.93 -14.84
CA ILE A 272 4.98 -6.79 -14.71
C ILE A 272 5.12 -8.05 -15.61
N GLN A 273 5.64 -7.90 -16.82
CA GLN A 273 5.84 -9.01 -17.76
C GLN A 273 6.91 -10.02 -17.32
N GLN A 274 7.74 -9.69 -16.33
CA GLN A 274 8.70 -10.64 -15.74
C GLN A 274 8.04 -11.54 -14.67
N TYR A 275 6.85 -11.22 -14.19
CA TYR A 275 6.18 -12.00 -13.17
C TYR A 275 5.66 -13.32 -13.76
N ALA A 276 5.79 -14.40 -13.00
CA ALA A 276 5.45 -15.75 -13.49
C ALA A 276 3.93 -15.93 -13.66
N ASP A 277 3.14 -15.30 -12.81
CA ASP A 277 1.68 -15.32 -12.85
C ASP A 277 1.12 -13.91 -12.65
N LEU A 278 0.16 -13.54 -13.47
CA LEU A 278 -0.57 -12.27 -13.38
C LEU A 278 -2.03 -12.48 -12.96
N SER A 279 -2.51 -13.71 -12.98
CA SER A 279 -3.93 -14.02 -12.71
C SER A 279 -4.31 -13.87 -11.24
N ASP A 280 -3.34 -13.87 -10.34
CA ASP A 280 -3.50 -13.67 -8.91
C ASP A 280 -3.48 -12.19 -8.49
N ALA A 281 -3.33 -11.28 -9.44
CA ALA A 281 -3.26 -9.85 -9.15
C ALA A 281 -4.56 -9.35 -8.48
N ILE A 282 -4.38 -8.53 -7.44
CA ILE A 282 -5.45 -7.92 -6.65
C ILE A 282 -5.29 -6.41 -6.72
N ALA A 283 -6.40 -5.67 -6.79
CA ALA A 283 -6.36 -4.23 -6.72
C ALA A 283 -7.43 -3.66 -5.80
N TYR A 284 -7.14 -2.50 -5.29
CA TYR A 284 -8.09 -1.64 -4.60
C TYR A 284 -7.75 -0.17 -4.87
N THR A 285 -8.68 0.72 -4.52
CA THR A 285 -8.50 2.17 -4.71
C THR A 285 -8.83 2.91 -3.43
N TYR A 286 -8.16 4.04 -3.22
CA TYR A 286 -8.48 4.93 -2.11
C TYR A 286 -8.13 6.37 -2.47
N GLN A 287 -8.72 7.32 -1.75
CA GLN A 287 -8.43 8.74 -1.88
C GLN A 287 -7.89 9.29 -0.56
N GLN A 288 -6.82 10.06 -0.63
CA GLN A 288 -6.18 10.67 0.52
C GLN A 288 -5.48 11.97 0.10
N ASP A 289 -5.70 13.07 0.84
CA ASP A 289 -5.05 14.37 0.64
C ASP A 289 -5.11 14.91 -0.82
N GLY A 290 -6.25 14.72 -1.48
CA GLY A 290 -6.45 15.16 -2.86
C GLY A 290 -5.85 14.26 -3.93
N HIS A 291 -5.19 13.17 -3.54
CA HIS A 291 -4.71 12.13 -4.44
C HIS A 291 -5.70 10.97 -4.51
N SER A 292 -5.76 10.35 -5.67
CA SER A 292 -6.55 9.14 -5.94
C SER A 292 -5.62 8.02 -6.39
N PHE A 293 -5.53 6.97 -5.58
CA PHE A 293 -4.58 5.88 -5.78
C PHE A 293 -5.26 4.60 -6.23
N TYR A 294 -4.76 4.01 -7.32
CA TYR A 294 -5.03 2.64 -7.72
C TYR A 294 -3.85 1.76 -7.32
N VAL A 295 -4.06 0.89 -6.35
CA VAL A 295 -3.05 -0.03 -5.83
C VAL A 295 -3.22 -1.38 -6.50
N LEU A 296 -2.16 -1.87 -7.14
CA LEU A 296 -2.12 -3.14 -7.86
C LEU A 296 -1.07 -4.05 -7.23
N ILE A 297 -1.50 -5.16 -6.68
CA ILE A 297 -0.70 -6.09 -5.90
C ILE A 297 -0.53 -7.37 -6.69
N PHE A 298 0.69 -7.90 -6.72
CA PHE A 298 1.03 -9.19 -7.31
C PHE A 298 1.52 -10.14 -6.22
N PRO A 299 0.64 -10.97 -5.64
CA PRO A 299 0.97 -11.87 -4.54
C PRO A 299 2.15 -12.80 -4.84
N SER A 300 2.10 -13.50 -5.99
CA SER A 300 3.16 -14.44 -6.40
C SER A 300 4.51 -13.78 -6.70
N ALA A 301 4.48 -12.50 -7.14
CA ALA A 301 5.69 -11.71 -7.39
C ALA A 301 6.16 -10.92 -6.16
N ASN A 302 5.43 -11.00 -5.03
CA ASN A 302 5.70 -10.29 -3.79
C ASN A 302 5.95 -8.78 -3.98
N THR A 303 5.12 -8.11 -4.81
CA THR A 303 5.31 -6.71 -5.22
C THR A 303 3.98 -5.97 -5.26
N SER A 304 4.00 -4.66 -5.01
CA SER A 304 2.84 -3.78 -5.11
C SER A 304 3.18 -2.50 -5.86
N TRP A 305 2.37 -2.16 -6.85
CA TRP A 305 2.45 -0.95 -7.65
C TRP A 305 1.31 -0.01 -7.31
N VAL A 306 1.56 1.28 -7.40
CA VAL A 306 0.54 2.31 -7.18
C VAL A 306 0.57 3.31 -8.33
N TYR A 307 -0.60 3.57 -8.88
CA TYR A 307 -0.83 4.66 -9.82
C TYR A 307 -1.58 5.79 -9.12
N ASP A 308 -1.02 6.96 -9.14
CA ASP A 308 -1.67 8.17 -8.67
C ASP A 308 -2.35 8.89 -9.85
N ALA A 309 -3.67 8.98 -9.80
CA ALA A 309 -4.43 9.60 -10.89
C ALA A 309 -4.28 11.13 -10.93
N ALA A 310 -3.98 11.77 -9.80
CA ALA A 310 -3.79 13.22 -9.73
C ALA A 310 -2.51 13.67 -10.44
N THR A 311 -1.42 12.92 -10.27
CA THR A 311 -0.11 13.24 -10.85
C THR A 311 0.24 12.39 -12.08
N GLN A 312 -0.57 11.36 -12.36
CA GLN A 312 -0.31 10.34 -13.40
C GLN A 312 1.03 9.61 -13.20
N ALA A 313 1.50 9.56 -11.96
CA ALA A 313 2.76 8.96 -11.60
C ALA A 313 2.59 7.53 -11.09
N TRP A 314 3.56 6.68 -11.41
CA TRP A 314 3.70 5.35 -10.84
C TRP A 314 4.75 5.35 -9.73
N HIS A 315 4.48 4.61 -8.68
CA HIS A 315 5.44 4.35 -7.60
C HIS A 315 5.20 2.95 -7.00
N GLU A 316 6.17 2.46 -6.25
CA GLU A 316 6.03 1.21 -5.51
C GLU A 316 5.52 1.49 -4.09
N ARG A 317 4.67 0.62 -3.59
CA ARG A 317 4.31 0.56 -2.17
C ARG A 317 4.81 -0.79 -1.64
N ALA A 318 5.61 -0.78 -0.59
CA ALA A 318 6.27 -1.99 -0.13
C ALA A 318 6.38 -2.06 1.39
N GLY A 319 6.26 -3.26 1.94
CA GLY A 319 6.75 -3.59 3.27
C GLY A 319 8.27 -3.78 3.26
N PHE A 320 8.88 -3.85 4.45
CA PHE A 320 10.31 -4.07 4.58
C PHE A 320 10.59 -5.12 5.66
N VAL A 321 11.01 -6.30 5.24
CA VAL A 321 11.21 -7.46 6.12
C VAL A 321 12.58 -8.06 5.85
N ASN A 322 13.36 -8.32 6.90
CA ASN A 322 14.70 -8.93 6.81
C ASN A 322 15.67 -8.23 5.84
N GLY A 323 15.55 -6.91 5.70
CA GLY A 323 16.42 -6.12 4.83
C GLY A 323 15.98 -6.04 3.37
N GLU A 324 14.86 -6.64 3.00
CA GLU A 324 14.33 -6.69 1.64
C GLU A 324 12.95 -6.04 1.54
N PHE A 325 12.66 -5.44 0.38
CA PHE A 325 11.32 -4.96 0.07
C PHE A 325 10.42 -6.13 -0.31
N THR A 326 9.23 -6.15 0.29
CA THR A 326 8.17 -7.14 0.03
C THR A 326 6.93 -6.42 -0.48
N ARG A 327 5.90 -7.15 -0.89
CA ARG A 327 4.61 -6.54 -1.16
C ARG A 327 4.09 -5.81 0.08
N HIS A 328 3.31 -4.77 -0.13
CA HIS A 328 2.66 -4.06 0.97
C HIS A 328 1.69 -4.98 1.73
N ARG A 329 1.54 -4.77 3.05
CA ARG A 329 0.69 -5.63 3.90
C ARG A 329 -0.79 -5.60 3.52
N SER A 330 -1.27 -4.52 2.94
CA SER A 330 -2.67 -4.40 2.53
C SER A 330 -3.05 -5.39 1.44
N ASN A 331 -4.23 -6.01 1.57
CA ASN A 331 -4.77 -6.98 0.62
C ASN A 331 -6.10 -6.51 0.02
N CYS A 332 -6.87 -5.77 0.76
CA CYS A 332 -8.16 -5.20 0.37
C CYS A 332 -8.41 -3.91 1.15
N GLN A 333 -9.42 -3.14 0.75
CA GLN A 333 -9.71 -1.83 1.32
C GLN A 333 -11.21 -1.60 1.45
N MET A 334 -11.61 -0.79 2.44
CA MET A 334 -12.92 -0.12 2.52
C MET A 334 -12.76 1.27 3.14
N ALA A 335 -13.64 2.20 2.78
CA ALA A 335 -13.82 3.45 3.50
C ALA A 335 -14.86 3.23 4.61
N PHE A 336 -14.45 3.36 5.87
CA PHE A 336 -15.33 3.12 7.00
C PHE A 336 -14.97 4.02 8.18
N ASN A 337 -15.98 4.62 8.81
CA ASN A 337 -15.82 5.51 9.96
C ASN A 337 -14.76 6.62 9.72
N ASN A 338 -14.83 7.29 8.56
CA ASN A 338 -13.91 8.34 8.11
C ASN A 338 -12.44 7.91 8.04
N LYS A 339 -12.18 6.61 7.93
CA LYS A 339 -10.83 6.05 7.77
C LYS A 339 -10.74 5.21 6.50
N ILE A 340 -9.56 5.15 5.95
CA ILE A 340 -9.21 4.22 4.89
C ILE A 340 -8.73 2.95 5.58
N VAL A 341 -9.60 1.94 5.64
CA VAL A 341 -9.33 0.68 6.34
C VAL A 341 -8.81 -0.34 5.34
N VAL A 342 -7.70 -0.99 5.68
CA VAL A 342 -7.09 -2.05 4.87
C VAL A 342 -6.88 -3.32 5.68
N GLY A 343 -6.97 -4.47 5.03
CA GLY A 343 -6.79 -5.78 5.66
C GLY A 343 -5.43 -6.38 5.35
N ASP A 344 -4.87 -7.13 6.30
CA ASP A 344 -3.58 -7.81 6.19
C ASP A 344 -3.69 -9.10 5.37
N PHE A 345 -2.68 -9.38 4.56
CA PHE A 345 -2.61 -10.61 3.76
C PHE A 345 -2.04 -11.82 4.52
N GLU A 346 -1.44 -11.62 5.69
CA GLU A 346 -0.83 -12.70 6.49
C GLU A 346 -1.69 -13.11 7.68
N ASN A 347 -2.40 -12.14 8.26
CA ASN A 347 -3.13 -12.34 9.51
C ASN A 347 -4.49 -11.62 9.50
N GLY A 348 -5.22 -11.64 10.62
CA GLY A 348 -6.53 -11.01 10.77
C GLY A 348 -6.50 -9.51 11.10
N ASN A 349 -5.37 -8.85 11.01
CA ASN A 349 -5.28 -7.44 11.34
C ASN A 349 -5.95 -6.55 10.29
N ILE A 350 -6.64 -5.52 10.78
CA ILE A 350 -7.14 -4.43 9.97
C ILE A 350 -6.48 -3.13 10.44
N TYR A 351 -6.02 -2.34 9.49
CA TYR A 351 -5.29 -1.10 9.75
C TYR A 351 -6.00 0.10 9.15
N ALA A 352 -5.74 1.29 9.71
CA ALA A 352 -5.98 2.55 9.04
C ALA A 352 -4.72 3.01 8.33
N PHE A 353 -4.85 3.58 7.12
CA PHE A 353 -3.81 4.42 6.55
C PHE A 353 -3.76 5.74 7.33
N ASP A 354 -2.61 6.00 7.95
CA ASP A 354 -2.41 7.16 8.80
C ASP A 354 -1.23 7.99 8.28
N LEU A 355 -1.46 9.29 8.06
CA LEU A 355 -0.42 10.23 7.62
C LEU A 355 0.37 10.85 8.79
N ASP A 356 -0.02 10.57 10.01
CA ASP A 356 0.70 10.96 11.21
C ASP A 356 1.56 9.82 11.76
N ASP A 357 1.38 8.59 11.25
CA ASP A 357 2.21 7.42 11.52
C ASP A 357 2.93 6.98 10.23
N TYR A 358 4.22 6.78 10.31
CA TYR A 358 5.08 6.34 9.21
C TYR A 358 5.77 5.02 9.51
N SER A 359 5.08 4.15 10.25
CA SER A 359 5.48 2.78 10.54
C SER A 359 4.49 1.77 9.94
N ASP A 360 4.91 0.55 9.75
CA ASP A 360 4.04 -0.57 9.38
C ASP A 360 3.64 -1.34 10.67
N ASN A 361 2.63 -0.82 11.39
CA ASN A 361 2.21 -1.37 12.69
C ASN A 361 3.39 -1.48 13.68
N GLY A 362 4.13 -0.37 13.86
CA GLY A 362 5.34 -0.33 14.67
C GLY A 362 6.60 -0.93 14.00
N GLY A 363 6.44 -1.60 12.88
CA GLY A 363 7.55 -2.10 12.06
C GLY A 363 8.15 -1.03 11.15
N ILE A 364 9.32 -1.34 10.57
CA ILE A 364 10.02 -0.42 9.67
C ILE A 364 9.26 -0.28 8.35
N GLN A 365 8.88 0.95 8.00
CA GLN A 365 8.47 1.33 6.65
C GLN A 365 9.65 2.05 5.97
N LYS A 366 10.49 1.31 5.26
CA LYS A 366 11.59 1.90 4.50
C LYS A 366 11.06 2.61 3.26
N TRP A 367 11.50 3.85 3.04
CA TRP A 367 11.28 4.56 1.78
C TRP A 367 12.58 4.68 0.99
N LEU A 368 12.48 4.85 -0.34
CA LEU A 368 13.61 4.92 -1.23
C LEU A 368 13.32 5.79 -2.45
N ARG A 369 14.31 6.60 -2.85
CA ARG A 369 14.34 7.31 -4.11
C ARG A 369 15.69 7.19 -4.78
N SER A 370 15.76 6.62 -5.98
CA SER A 370 16.95 6.68 -6.82
C SER A 370 16.77 7.65 -8.00
N TRP A 371 17.84 8.29 -8.41
CA TRP A 371 17.85 9.21 -9.56
C TRP A 371 19.25 9.41 -10.13
N ARG A 372 19.32 9.80 -11.39
CA ARG A 372 20.61 10.15 -12.02
C ARG A 372 21.13 11.49 -11.52
N ALA A 373 22.45 11.56 -11.29
CA ALA A 373 23.10 12.77 -10.78
C ALA A 373 22.92 13.98 -11.70
N LEU A 374 22.91 13.75 -13.00
CA LEU A 374 22.83 14.81 -14.00
C LEU A 374 21.47 14.79 -14.72
N PRO A 375 20.91 15.98 -15.05
CA PRO A 375 19.72 16.08 -15.88
C PRO A 375 19.90 15.44 -17.26
N THR A 376 18.79 15.02 -17.86
CA THR A 376 18.76 14.46 -19.21
C THR A 376 19.48 15.37 -20.22
N GLY A 377 20.36 14.80 -21.04
CA GLY A 377 21.12 15.52 -22.07
C GLY A 377 22.37 16.24 -21.58
N GLN A 378 22.65 16.27 -20.27
CA GLN A 378 23.85 16.92 -19.71
C GLN A 378 25.03 15.96 -19.48
N ASN A 379 24.86 14.67 -19.73
CA ASN A 379 25.95 13.71 -19.68
C ASN A 379 26.83 13.86 -20.94
N ASN A 380 27.95 14.57 -20.79
CA ASN A 380 28.89 14.87 -21.88
C ASN A 380 30.10 13.92 -21.92
N LEU A 381 30.02 12.78 -21.28
CA LEU A 381 31.06 11.75 -21.19
C LEU A 381 32.40 12.28 -20.54
N LYS A 382 32.38 13.36 -19.79
CA LYS A 382 33.52 13.84 -19.00
C LYS A 382 33.39 13.36 -17.56
N ARG A 383 34.50 13.01 -16.95
CA ARG A 383 34.52 12.76 -15.52
C ARG A 383 34.16 14.03 -14.75
N THR A 384 33.41 13.87 -13.68
CA THR A 384 33.02 14.96 -12.79
C THR A 384 33.43 14.64 -11.36
N ALA A 385 33.95 15.65 -10.67
CA ALA A 385 34.19 15.58 -9.24
C ALA A 385 32.94 16.09 -8.51
N HIS A 386 32.34 15.25 -7.68
CA HIS A 386 31.19 15.60 -6.88
C HIS A 386 31.65 16.04 -5.49
N HIS A 387 31.48 17.30 -5.18
CA HIS A 387 31.96 17.89 -3.94
C HIS A 387 30.98 17.72 -2.80
N SER A 388 29.71 18.03 -3.04
CA SER A 388 28.66 17.88 -2.06
C SER A 388 27.28 17.73 -2.72
N LEU A 389 26.39 17.02 -2.04
CA LEU A 389 24.95 16.96 -2.30
C LEU A 389 24.24 17.53 -1.08
N GLN A 390 23.38 18.51 -1.28
CA GLN A 390 22.47 19.04 -0.26
C GLN A 390 21.05 18.60 -0.60
N LEU A 391 20.39 18.01 0.37
CA LEU A 391 18.96 17.68 0.28
C LEU A 391 18.15 18.91 0.68
N ASP A 392 17.18 19.31 -0.13
CA ASP A 392 16.16 20.28 0.20
C ASP A 392 14.91 19.53 0.64
N CYS A 393 14.73 19.41 1.93
CA CYS A 393 13.61 18.69 2.56
C CYS A 393 13.08 19.48 3.76
N GLU A 394 11.89 19.09 4.23
CA GLU A 394 11.39 19.56 5.51
C GLU A 394 12.30 19.05 6.63
N THR A 395 12.76 19.94 7.50
CA THR A 395 13.69 19.63 8.59
C THR A 395 13.04 19.91 9.94
N GLY A 396 13.61 19.34 11.00
CA GLY A 396 13.02 19.48 12.33
C GLY A 396 11.80 18.58 12.56
N VAL A 397 11.74 17.48 11.83
CA VAL A 397 10.63 16.52 11.80
C VAL A 397 10.80 15.37 12.81
N GLY A 398 11.86 15.39 13.60
CA GLY A 398 12.07 14.38 14.64
C GLY A 398 10.87 14.25 15.56
N LEU A 399 10.62 13.04 16.04
CA LEU A 399 9.53 12.76 16.97
C LEU A 399 9.90 13.24 18.38
N ASN A 400 8.91 13.72 19.11
CA ASN A 400 9.03 13.88 20.55
C ASN A 400 8.78 12.50 21.17
N LEU A 401 9.84 11.76 21.44
CA LEU A 401 9.80 10.34 21.77
C LEU A 401 9.38 10.03 23.19
N TYR A 402 8.77 10.98 23.83
CA TYR A 402 8.23 10.76 25.17
C TYR A 402 6.74 11.06 25.29
N PRO A 403 5.85 10.51 24.40
CA PRO A 403 4.45 10.40 24.77
C PRO A 403 4.35 9.25 25.77
N GLY A 404 4.35 9.57 27.06
CA GLY A 404 4.03 8.61 28.11
C GLY A 404 5.15 8.15 29.03
N TYR A 405 6.33 8.73 28.95
CA TYR A 405 7.19 8.71 30.12
C TYR A 405 6.73 9.83 31.07
N ASP A 406 5.71 9.53 31.85
CA ASP A 406 5.68 10.10 33.18
C ASP A 406 7.03 9.74 33.82
N SER A 407 7.72 10.72 34.38
CA SER A 407 8.89 10.48 35.21
C SER A 407 8.44 9.60 36.38
N GLU A 408 8.44 8.29 36.19
CA GLU A 408 8.28 7.36 37.29
C GLU A 408 9.56 7.50 38.12
N ASN A 409 9.40 8.02 39.29
CA ASN A 409 10.44 8.09 40.28
C ASN A 409 10.81 6.65 40.64
N ILE A 410 12.04 6.27 40.42
CA ILE A 410 12.57 5.01 40.96
C ILE A 410 12.88 5.29 42.44
N ASP A 411 12.02 4.86 43.33
CA ASP A 411 12.25 4.97 44.76
C ASP A 411 13.34 4.01 45.23
N THR A 412 14.30 4.53 45.91
CA THR A 412 15.23 3.70 46.68
C THR A 412 14.55 3.25 47.97
N GLU A 413 14.94 2.13 48.59
CA GLU A 413 14.45 1.71 49.93
C GLU A 413 14.62 2.78 51.02
N SER A 414 15.50 3.74 50.80
CA SER A 414 15.70 4.88 51.69
C SER A 414 14.78 6.08 51.39
N GLY A 415 13.86 5.99 50.41
CA GLY A 415 12.92 7.04 50.03
C GLY A 415 13.57 8.22 49.27
N LEU A 416 14.70 8.01 48.63
CA LEU A 416 15.30 8.98 47.72
C LEU A 416 14.80 8.74 46.31
N ASP A 417 14.09 9.72 45.74
CA ASP A 417 13.66 9.73 44.36
C ASP A 417 14.87 9.82 43.42
N LEU A 418 15.10 8.79 42.62
CA LEU A 418 16.01 8.85 41.49
C LEU A 418 15.20 9.24 40.26
N VAL A 419 15.31 10.45 39.80
CA VAL A 419 14.71 10.91 38.56
C VAL A 419 15.60 10.42 37.40
N ALA A 420 15.12 9.46 36.66
CA ALA A 420 15.75 9.07 35.41
C ALA A 420 15.44 10.13 34.35
N GLU A 421 16.26 11.16 34.24
CA GLU A 421 16.21 12.08 33.10
C GLU A 421 16.69 11.33 31.85
N TYR A 422 15.76 10.89 31.02
CA TYR A 422 15.90 10.61 29.59
C TYR A 422 17.18 9.88 29.12
N VAL A 423 17.64 8.89 29.88
CA VAL A 423 18.87 8.18 29.57
C VAL A 423 18.61 6.69 29.73
N GLN A 424 18.92 5.89 28.74
CA GLN A 424 19.15 4.46 29.02
C GLN A 424 20.32 4.36 29.99
N THR A 425 20.00 4.29 31.26
CA THR A 425 20.97 4.24 32.31
C THR A 425 21.07 2.80 32.77
N PHE A 426 22.20 2.17 32.55
CA PHE A 426 22.50 0.93 33.22
C PHE A 426 23.00 1.26 34.62
N LEU A 427 22.29 0.81 35.63
CA LEU A 427 22.78 0.85 36.98
C LEU A 427 23.81 -0.29 37.14
N ALA A 428 25.02 0.05 37.48
CA ALA A 428 26.04 -0.92 37.82
C ALA A 428 26.52 -0.69 39.26
N THR A 429 26.81 -1.77 39.98
CA THR A 429 27.45 -1.68 41.29
C THR A 429 28.90 -1.18 41.14
N GLN A 430 29.50 -0.70 42.20
CA GLN A 430 30.93 -0.33 42.22
C GLN A 430 31.86 -1.48 41.81
N SER A 431 31.38 -2.70 41.89
CA SER A 431 32.09 -3.91 41.41
C SER A 431 31.89 -4.23 39.94
N GLY A 432 31.12 -3.39 39.18
CA GLY A 432 30.85 -3.57 37.74
C GLY A 432 29.77 -4.60 37.41
N VAL A 433 28.96 -5.01 38.38
CA VAL A 433 27.80 -5.91 38.10
C VAL A 433 26.63 -5.06 37.58
N THR A 434 26.17 -5.35 36.38
CA THR A 434 24.99 -4.72 35.79
C THR A 434 23.74 -5.26 36.47
N LEU A 435 22.87 -4.37 36.94
CA LEU A 435 21.56 -4.74 37.44
C LEU A 435 20.63 -4.95 36.22
N THR A 436 20.08 -6.14 36.11
CA THR A 436 19.06 -6.45 35.10
C THR A 436 17.68 -6.39 35.72
N THR A 437 16.70 -5.97 34.94
CA THR A 437 15.29 -5.97 35.35
C THR A 437 14.76 -7.40 35.45
N GLU A 438 13.80 -7.65 36.36
CA GLU A 438 13.15 -8.96 36.49
C GLU A 438 12.22 -9.32 35.30
N ALA A 439 11.83 -8.37 34.47
CA ALA A 439 11.04 -8.61 33.27
C ALA A 439 11.94 -8.96 32.07
N GLY A 440 12.55 -10.13 32.11
CA GLY A 440 13.61 -10.53 31.17
C GLY A 440 13.14 -11.34 29.98
N ASP A 441 11.95 -11.10 29.37
CA ASP A 441 11.54 -11.82 28.17
C ASP A 441 11.74 -11.01 26.86
N GLY A 442 12.25 -9.79 26.94
CA GLY A 442 12.53 -8.96 25.76
C GLY A 442 11.31 -8.37 25.07
N SER A 443 10.11 -8.49 25.67
CA SER A 443 8.86 -8.00 25.10
C SER A 443 8.41 -6.66 25.68
N GLU A 444 9.05 -6.16 26.73
CA GLU A 444 8.70 -4.87 27.32
C GLU A 444 9.35 -3.70 26.59
N PRO A 445 8.63 -2.58 26.39
CA PRO A 445 9.23 -1.38 25.82
C PRO A 445 10.36 -0.90 26.72
N LEU A 446 11.49 -0.58 26.11
CA LEU A 446 12.67 -0.02 26.78
C LEU A 446 12.26 1.21 27.60
N GLY A 447 12.19 1.07 28.94
CA GLY A 447 11.89 2.18 29.82
C GLY A 447 11.25 1.89 31.16
N GLN A 448 10.73 0.69 31.39
CA GLN A 448 10.29 0.31 32.76
C GLN A 448 11.37 -0.56 33.43
N TYR A 449 11.96 -0.05 34.49
CA TYR A 449 12.94 -0.77 35.28
C TYR A 449 12.42 -0.90 36.70
N GLU A 450 12.15 -2.12 37.16
CA GLU A 450 12.01 -2.42 38.58
C GLU A 450 13.35 -2.83 39.15
N LEU A 451 13.81 -2.14 40.18
CA LEU A 451 14.99 -2.54 40.96
C LEU A 451 14.57 -3.53 42.04
N SER A 452 14.94 -4.79 41.90
CA SER A 452 14.53 -5.86 42.82
C SER A 452 15.49 -6.11 43.98
N ASP A 453 16.60 -5.39 44.07
CA ASP A 453 17.60 -5.68 45.12
C ASP A 453 17.75 -4.58 46.15
N THR A 454 17.92 -5.01 47.40
CA THR A 454 17.70 -4.31 48.65
C THR A 454 18.86 -3.46 49.14
N ASP A 455 19.98 -3.39 48.44
CA ASP A 455 21.15 -2.62 48.89
C ASP A 455 21.76 -1.75 47.81
N ILE A 456 21.24 -0.51 47.70
CA ILE A 456 21.68 0.46 46.70
C ILE A 456 22.75 1.43 47.24
N THR A 457 23.33 1.17 48.35
CA THR A 457 24.43 2.00 48.88
C THR A 457 25.70 1.73 48.08
N GLY A 458 26.06 2.67 47.18
CA GLY A 458 27.30 2.63 46.43
C GLY A 458 27.18 2.41 44.92
N TYR A 459 26.00 2.60 44.33
CA TYR A 459 25.83 2.56 42.89
C TYR A 459 26.37 3.82 42.18
N ASN A 460 27.13 3.61 41.11
CA ASN A 460 27.45 4.68 40.20
C ASN A 460 26.52 4.59 38.99
N LEU A 461 25.91 5.70 38.65
CA LEU A 461 25.15 5.85 37.41
C LEU A 461 26.14 5.86 36.24
N VAL A 462 26.22 4.81 35.47
CA VAL A 462 27.05 4.76 34.25
C VAL A 462 26.15 5.01 33.07
N THR A 463 26.26 6.18 32.46
CA THR A 463 25.65 6.48 31.18
C THR A 463 26.42 5.78 30.07
N THR A 464 25.88 4.71 29.53
CA THR A 464 26.40 4.10 28.29
C THR A 464 25.68 4.69 27.08
N ALA A 465 26.38 4.75 25.97
CA ALA A 465 25.95 5.41 24.73
C ALA A 465 24.47 5.18 24.40
N TYR A 466 23.78 6.28 24.24
CA TYR A 466 22.37 6.33 23.89
C TYR A 466 22.09 5.67 22.55
N LEU A 467 21.26 4.67 22.50
CA LEU A 467 20.48 4.38 21.32
C LEU A 467 19.32 5.38 21.31
N ALA A 468 19.44 6.44 20.53
CA ALA A 468 18.29 7.33 20.31
C ALA A 468 17.15 6.46 19.78
N ALA A 469 15.95 6.59 20.40
CA ALA A 469 14.80 5.86 19.90
C ALA A 469 14.53 6.27 18.44
N PRO A 470 14.05 5.35 17.59
CA PRO A 470 13.82 5.63 16.17
C PRO A 470 12.98 6.88 15.97
N GLY A 471 13.46 7.83 15.17
CA GLY A 471 12.77 9.08 14.88
C GLY A 471 13.05 10.25 15.83
N TYR A 472 13.86 10.11 16.89
CA TYR A 472 14.24 11.24 17.74
C TYR A 472 15.21 12.20 17.03
N ASP A 473 16.26 11.68 16.42
CA ASP A 473 17.19 12.41 15.54
C ASP A 473 17.21 11.67 14.19
N PRO A 474 16.18 11.87 13.38
CA PRO A 474 15.99 11.04 12.19
C PRO A 474 17.09 11.29 11.19
N GLU A 475 17.53 10.21 10.56
CA GLU A 475 18.60 10.23 9.58
C GLU A 475 18.15 9.73 8.21
N VAL A 476 18.78 10.24 7.18
CA VAL A 476 18.63 9.77 5.80
C VAL A 476 19.95 9.21 5.28
N MET A 477 19.85 8.14 4.53
CA MET A 477 20.97 7.39 3.99
C MET A 477 21.15 7.72 2.51
N LEU A 478 22.35 8.15 2.13
CA LEU A 478 22.74 8.34 0.73
C LEU A 478 23.75 7.27 0.34
N ARG A 479 23.51 6.61 -0.79
CA ARG A 479 24.52 5.80 -1.49
C ARG A 479 24.54 6.15 -2.97
N TRP A 480 25.58 5.76 -3.68
CA TRP A 480 25.70 6.01 -5.11
C TRP A 480 26.30 4.83 -5.85
N SER A 481 25.97 4.78 -7.12
CA SER A 481 26.53 3.85 -8.09
C SER A 481 27.22 4.65 -9.20
N ASP A 482 28.42 4.23 -9.60
CA ASP A 482 29.15 4.84 -10.71
C ASP A 482 29.09 3.99 -11.99
N ASP A 483 28.34 2.90 -11.98
CA ASP A 483 28.15 1.96 -13.08
C ASP A 483 26.68 1.85 -13.54
N GLY A 484 25.88 2.90 -13.24
CA GLY A 484 24.50 2.99 -13.67
C GLY A 484 23.52 2.18 -12.84
N GLY A 485 23.84 1.85 -11.59
CA GLY A 485 22.96 1.13 -10.67
C GLY A 485 23.29 -0.36 -10.45
N HIS A 486 24.40 -0.86 -11.03
CA HIS A 486 24.79 -2.27 -10.88
C HIS A 486 25.50 -2.54 -9.53
N THR A 487 26.41 -1.65 -9.11
CA THR A 487 27.08 -1.75 -7.82
C THR A 487 26.92 -0.46 -7.03
N TRP A 488 26.76 -0.59 -5.70
CA TRP A 488 26.48 0.54 -4.83
C TRP A 488 27.57 0.74 -3.80
N SER A 489 27.83 2.01 -3.45
CA SER A 489 28.70 2.39 -2.32
C SER A 489 28.07 1.98 -1.00
N ASN A 490 28.83 2.08 0.08
CA ASN A 490 28.29 2.05 1.43
C ASN A 490 27.31 3.22 1.63
N GLU A 491 26.41 3.09 2.57
CA GLU A 491 25.49 4.14 2.98
C GLU A 491 26.22 5.23 3.77
N HIS A 492 25.85 6.46 3.50
CA HIS A 492 26.35 7.66 4.18
C HIS A 492 25.17 8.37 4.83
N TRP A 493 25.19 8.46 6.13
CA TRP A 493 24.08 8.96 6.95
C TRP A 493 24.20 10.47 7.15
N SER A 494 23.06 11.16 7.19
CA SER A 494 22.98 12.58 7.52
C SER A 494 21.66 12.85 8.24
N PRO A 495 21.68 13.58 9.38
CA PRO A 495 20.46 13.89 10.13
C PRO A 495 19.56 14.85 9.35
N VAL A 496 18.26 14.78 9.63
CA VAL A 496 17.22 15.70 9.11
C VAL A 496 16.81 16.71 10.19
N GLY A 497 17.30 16.51 11.40
CA GLY A 497 17.10 17.40 12.55
C GLY A 497 16.00 16.95 13.50
N LYS A 498 16.31 17.05 14.79
CA LYS A 498 15.38 16.80 15.89
C LYS A 498 14.17 17.71 15.80
N ILE A 499 13.10 17.36 16.52
CA ILE A 499 11.89 18.18 16.57
C ILE A 499 12.23 19.67 16.82
N GLY A 500 11.69 20.56 15.99
CA GLY A 500 11.90 22.00 16.10
C GLY A 500 13.23 22.53 15.52
N ALA A 501 14.13 21.66 15.05
CA ALA A 501 15.40 22.07 14.42
C ALA A 501 15.20 22.50 12.94
N TYR A 502 14.32 23.46 12.68
CA TYR A 502 13.93 23.87 11.33
C TYR A 502 15.06 24.52 10.50
N GLY A 503 16.14 24.96 11.14
CA GLY A 503 17.31 25.51 10.46
C GLY A 503 18.36 24.47 10.08
N HIS A 504 18.08 23.19 10.28
CA HIS A 504 19.02 22.11 9.97
C HIS A 504 19.26 22.01 8.46
N ARG A 505 20.47 21.58 8.09
CA ARG A 505 20.88 21.39 6.70
C ARG A 505 21.36 19.97 6.50
N THR A 506 20.61 19.19 5.74
CA THR A 506 20.95 17.81 5.40
C THR A 506 21.85 17.79 4.19
N PHE A 507 23.12 17.39 4.34
CA PHE A 507 24.06 17.35 3.22
C PHE A 507 25.20 16.36 3.43
N TRP A 508 25.74 15.90 2.31
CA TRP A 508 26.90 15.02 2.24
C TRP A 508 28.04 15.72 1.49
N ARG A 509 29.25 15.52 1.93
CA ARG A 509 30.46 16.12 1.36
C ARG A 509 31.43 15.04 0.89
N ARG A 510 32.38 15.42 0.01
CA ARG A 510 33.45 14.54 -0.48
C ARG A 510 32.95 13.29 -1.17
N LEU A 511 31.96 13.44 -2.06
CA LEU A 511 31.32 12.34 -2.78
C LEU A 511 32.24 11.73 -3.87
N GLY A 512 33.47 12.25 -4.01
CA GLY A 512 34.46 11.67 -4.88
C GLY A 512 34.27 12.00 -6.35
N MET A 513 35.05 11.34 -7.18
CA MET A 513 35.04 11.51 -8.64
C MET A 513 34.31 10.34 -9.28
N THR A 514 33.52 10.63 -10.31
CA THR A 514 32.84 9.58 -11.08
C THR A 514 33.85 8.67 -11.77
N LEU A 515 33.52 7.39 -11.90
CA LEU A 515 34.34 6.43 -12.64
C LEU A 515 34.32 6.73 -14.16
N LYS A 516 34.94 5.88 -14.93
CA LYS A 516 35.15 6.07 -16.36
C LYS A 516 33.87 6.17 -17.19
N LEU A 517 32.81 5.51 -16.75
CA LEU A 517 31.49 5.52 -17.43
C LEU A 517 30.68 6.79 -17.17
N ARG A 518 30.99 7.55 -16.12
CA ARG A 518 30.42 8.88 -15.80
C ARG A 518 28.92 8.92 -15.57
N ASP A 519 28.38 7.80 -15.16
CA ASP A 519 26.95 7.58 -15.02
C ASP A 519 26.61 7.34 -13.55
N ARG A 520 26.73 8.40 -12.76
CA ARG A 520 26.41 8.31 -11.34
C ARG A 520 24.90 8.35 -11.13
N VAL A 521 24.42 7.34 -10.42
CA VAL A 521 23.08 7.26 -9.84
C VAL A 521 23.20 7.46 -8.34
N TYR A 522 22.37 8.31 -7.78
CA TYR A 522 22.20 8.48 -6.35
C TYR A 522 20.96 7.71 -5.89
N GLU A 523 21.03 7.16 -4.70
CA GLU A 523 19.90 6.59 -3.99
C GLU A 523 19.84 7.15 -2.58
N LEU A 524 18.67 7.69 -2.23
CA LEU A 524 18.34 8.19 -0.92
C LEU A 524 17.30 7.27 -0.30
N SER A 525 17.47 6.93 0.97
CA SER A 525 16.51 6.11 1.71
C SER A 525 16.44 6.52 3.18
N GLY A 526 15.40 6.07 3.87
CA GLY A 526 15.25 6.26 5.31
C GLY A 526 14.33 5.21 5.91
N THR A 527 14.52 4.95 7.19
CA THR A 527 13.79 3.96 7.97
C THR A 527 13.07 4.56 9.18
N ASP A 528 13.49 5.75 9.62
CA ASP A 528 12.88 6.40 10.77
C ASP A 528 11.39 6.68 10.53
N PRO A 529 10.51 6.48 11.52
CA PRO A 529 9.06 6.66 11.40
C PRO A 529 8.65 8.13 11.48
N VAL A 530 9.26 8.99 10.66
CA VAL A 530 9.00 10.43 10.62
C VAL A 530 8.46 10.86 9.27
N LYS A 531 7.76 11.98 9.25
CA LYS A 531 7.36 12.63 8.02
C LYS A 531 8.60 12.99 7.19
N ILE A 532 8.59 12.69 5.91
CA ILE A 532 9.61 13.11 4.96
C ILE A 532 8.92 13.80 3.78
N THR A 533 9.29 15.06 3.56
CA THR A 533 8.88 15.85 2.39
C THR A 533 10.13 16.33 1.68
N ILE A 534 10.39 15.86 0.47
CA ILE A 534 11.59 16.17 -0.31
C ILE A 534 11.23 17.13 -1.44
N MET A 535 11.73 18.36 -1.38
CA MET A 535 11.48 19.39 -2.39
C MET A 535 12.50 19.34 -3.52
N GLY A 536 13.73 18.87 -3.25
CA GLY A 536 14.76 18.80 -4.27
C GLY A 536 16.12 18.38 -3.72
N ALA A 537 17.10 18.30 -4.61
CA ALA A 537 18.48 18.09 -4.22
C ALA A 537 19.42 18.93 -5.07
N GLU A 538 20.42 19.56 -4.44
CA GLU A 538 21.42 20.38 -5.11
C GLU A 538 22.80 19.73 -5.04
N LEU A 539 23.40 19.57 -6.21
CA LEU A 539 24.71 18.97 -6.38
C LEU A 539 25.75 20.07 -6.73
N ILE A 540 26.85 20.10 -5.98
CA ILE A 540 28.02 20.89 -6.32
C ILE A 540 29.04 19.94 -6.95
N LEU A 541 29.36 20.22 -8.23
CA LEU A 541 30.29 19.41 -9.01
C LEU A 541 31.21 20.30 -9.84
N SER A 542 32.36 19.77 -10.24
CA SER A 542 33.25 20.37 -11.23
C SER A 542 33.65 19.36 -12.30
N PRO A 543 33.73 19.77 -13.57
CA PRO A 543 34.31 18.93 -14.61
C PRO A 543 35.79 18.70 -14.34
N THR A 544 36.31 17.54 -14.68
CA THR A 544 37.73 17.25 -14.63
C THR A 544 38.29 17.20 -16.05
N ASN A 545 39.57 17.58 -16.20
CA ASN A 545 40.25 17.55 -17.50
C ASN A 545 40.75 16.15 -17.92
N ALA A 546 40.30 15.10 -17.25
CA ALA A 546 40.71 13.73 -17.52
C ALA A 546 39.69 12.93 -18.33
#